data_259eea67ce341f2ae91840b82ecdb69a
#
_entry.id   259eea67ce341f2ae91840b82ecdb69a
#
_cell.length_a   1.000
_cell.length_b   1.000
_cell.length_c   1.000
_cell.angle_alpha   90.00
_cell.angle_beta   90.00
_cell.angle_gamma   90.00
#
_symmetry.space_group_name_H-M   'P 1'
#
loop_
_entity.id
_entity.type
_entity.pdbx_description
1 polymer ?
#
loop_
_entity_poly.entity_id
_entity_poly.type
_entity_poly.pdbx_seq_one_letter_code
_entity_poly.pdbx_strand_id
1 'polypeptide(L)'
;MPSFDIVSKVDAQALDNAVNVTSKEITNRFDFKGSHVVIDLNKKDFKINIETDDDMKMRQLCDVLISRAHKQGIDPLAFDLSKEGIQSGKTWKKEVKVRNGLPQEDAKKIVKLIKDSGMKVQASINDDLVRVTGKKIDDLHLFFPGFATLYPFFT
;
A
#
# COMPACT_ATOMS: atom_id res chain seq x y z
N MET A 1 -5.60 30.02 -6.19
CA MET A 1 -5.96 29.03 -7.20
C MET A 1 -6.32 27.71 -6.52
N PRO A 2 -7.41 27.05 -6.91
CA PRO A 2 -7.72 25.74 -6.34
C PRO A 2 -6.65 24.72 -6.69
N SER A 3 -6.32 23.86 -5.73
CA SER A 3 -5.32 22.82 -5.89
C SER A 3 -5.72 21.58 -5.11
N PHE A 4 -5.21 20.43 -5.55
CA PHE A 4 -5.27 19.19 -4.78
C PHE A 4 -3.95 18.43 -4.89
N ASP A 5 -3.70 17.57 -3.92
CA ASP A 5 -2.49 16.77 -3.86
C ASP A 5 -2.82 15.30 -4.17
N ILE A 6 -2.04 14.72 -5.07
CA ILE A 6 -2.08 13.29 -5.34
C ILE A 6 -1.04 12.64 -4.42
N VAL A 7 -1.51 11.84 -3.47
CA VAL A 7 -0.68 11.20 -2.46
C VAL A 7 -0.94 9.71 -2.40
N SER A 8 0.09 8.97 -2.03
CA SER A 8 -0.02 7.55 -1.70
C SER A 8 0.57 7.35 -0.32
N LYS A 9 -0.23 7.59 0.72
CA LYS A 9 0.21 7.50 2.11
C LYS A 9 -0.50 6.37 2.82
N VAL A 10 0.27 5.64 3.63
CA VAL A 10 -0.23 4.63 4.55
C VAL A 10 -0.04 5.15 5.98
N ASP A 11 -1.11 5.15 6.76
CA ASP A 11 -1.04 5.51 8.18
C ASP A 11 -0.33 4.38 8.93
N ALA A 12 0.80 4.72 9.56
CA ALA A 12 1.59 3.75 10.34
C ALA A 12 0.79 3.15 11.50
N GLN A 13 -0.09 3.92 12.13
CA GLN A 13 -0.93 3.42 13.22
C GLN A 13 -1.98 2.44 12.70
N ALA A 14 -2.60 2.73 11.56
CA ALA A 14 -3.56 1.81 10.93
C ALA A 14 -2.88 0.49 10.54
N LEU A 15 -1.66 0.58 10.02
CA LEU A 15 -0.87 -0.60 9.67
C LEU A 15 -0.52 -1.44 10.92
N ASP A 16 -0.11 -0.80 12.00
CA ASP A 16 0.18 -1.45 13.28
C ASP A 16 -1.07 -2.16 13.82
N ASN A 17 -2.22 -1.50 13.78
CA ASN A 17 -3.49 -2.09 14.18
C ASN A 17 -3.84 -3.32 13.34
N ALA A 18 -3.65 -3.25 12.02
CA ALA A 18 -3.90 -4.36 11.11
C ALA A 18 -3.01 -5.56 11.44
N VAL A 19 -1.72 -5.33 11.69
CA VAL A 19 -0.77 -6.37 12.09
C VAL A 19 -1.16 -7.01 13.43
N ASN A 20 -1.53 -6.20 14.41
CA ASN A 20 -1.94 -6.69 15.72
C ASN A 20 -3.23 -7.53 15.67
N VAL A 21 -4.22 -7.07 14.91
CA VAL A 21 -5.48 -7.81 14.72
C VAL A 21 -5.22 -9.13 13.99
N THR A 22 -4.40 -9.10 12.94
CA THR A 22 -3.98 -10.30 12.20
C THR A 22 -3.29 -11.31 13.11
N SER A 23 -2.34 -10.86 13.93
CA SER A 23 -1.62 -11.71 14.87
C SER A 23 -2.56 -12.39 15.87
N LYS A 24 -3.51 -11.63 16.44
CA LYS A 24 -4.52 -12.17 17.36
C LYS A 24 -5.43 -13.19 16.68
N GLU A 25 -5.89 -12.91 15.48
CA GLU A 25 -6.77 -13.80 14.72
C GLU A 25 -6.07 -15.11 14.38
N ILE A 26 -4.83 -15.03 13.89
CA ILE A 26 -4.02 -16.21 13.55
C ILE A 26 -3.77 -17.07 14.79
N THR A 27 -3.46 -16.47 15.93
CA THR A 27 -3.24 -17.19 17.19
C THR A 27 -4.50 -17.98 17.61
N ASN A 28 -5.68 -17.45 17.32
CA ASN A 28 -6.96 -18.08 17.69
C ASN A 28 -7.51 -19.04 16.61
N ARG A 29 -6.94 -19.04 15.41
CA ARG A 29 -7.42 -19.93 14.34
C ARG A 29 -6.97 -21.37 14.57
N PHE A 30 -7.89 -22.29 14.38
CA PHE A 30 -7.65 -23.72 14.55
C PHE A 30 -6.56 -24.26 13.62
N ASP A 31 -6.56 -23.82 12.37
CA ASP A 31 -5.59 -24.24 11.34
C ASP A 31 -4.16 -23.76 11.59
N PHE A 32 -3.98 -22.77 12.47
CA PHE A 32 -2.66 -22.27 12.90
C PHE A 32 -2.27 -22.71 14.29
N LYS A 33 -3.12 -23.46 14.97
CA LYS A 33 -2.85 -23.92 16.33
C LYS A 33 -1.61 -24.84 16.37
N GLY A 34 -0.65 -24.51 17.23
CA GLY A 34 0.63 -25.24 17.31
C GLY A 34 1.62 -24.91 16.22
N SER A 35 1.30 -24.01 15.29
CA SER A 35 2.22 -23.57 14.25
C SER A 35 3.10 -22.42 14.72
N HIS A 36 4.34 -22.40 14.20
CA HIS A 36 5.22 -21.27 14.40
C HIS A 36 4.79 -20.12 13.48
N VAL A 37 4.41 -18.99 14.06
CA VAL A 37 4.02 -17.79 13.32
C VAL A 37 4.63 -16.57 13.98
N VAL A 38 5.39 -15.82 13.21
CA VAL A 38 5.95 -14.53 13.64
C VAL A 38 5.56 -13.47 12.62
N ILE A 39 5.02 -12.36 13.10
CA ILE A 39 4.74 -11.17 12.29
C ILE A 39 5.42 -10.00 12.98
N ASP A 40 6.36 -9.38 12.30
CA ASP A 40 7.10 -8.23 12.81
C ASP A 40 6.96 -7.04 11.86
N LEU A 41 6.54 -5.90 12.40
CA LEU A 41 6.35 -4.67 11.64
C LEU A 41 7.50 -3.70 11.94
N ASN A 42 8.25 -3.35 10.92
CA ASN A 42 9.19 -2.23 10.97
C ASN A 42 8.47 -0.96 10.49
N LYS A 43 8.06 -0.12 11.44
CA LYS A 43 7.34 1.13 11.15
C LYS A 43 8.18 2.17 10.41
N LYS A 44 9.49 2.14 10.59
CA LYS A 44 10.40 3.10 9.94
C LYS A 44 10.53 2.83 8.46
N ASP A 45 10.66 1.56 8.10
CA ASP A 45 10.89 1.13 6.72
C ASP A 45 9.60 0.70 6.02
N PHE A 46 8.47 0.66 6.71
CA PHE A 46 7.20 0.13 6.19
C PHE A 46 7.36 -1.27 5.62
N LYS A 47 7.99 -2.14 6.39
CA LYS A 47 8.22 -3.54 6.03
C LYS A 47 7.61 -4.47 7.07
N ILE A 48 7.01 -5.54 6.61
CA ILE A 48 6.46 -6.59 7.47
C ILE A 48 7.24 -7.86 7.21
N ASN A 49 7.89 -8.38 8.24
CA ASN A 49 8.59 -9.67 8.19
C ASN A 49 7.66 -10.74 8.74
N ILE A 50 7.41 -11.77 7.94
CA ILE A 50 6.51 -12.86 8.30
C ILE A 50 7.32 -14.15 8.28
N GLU A 51 7.14 -14.97 9.31
CA GLU A 51 7.74 -16.30 9.41
C GLU A 51 6.67 -17.31 9.77
N THR A 52 6.60 -18.42 9.01
CA THR A 52 5.64 -19.50 9.22
C THR A 52 6.29 -20.86 8.99
N ASP A 53 5.56 -21.93 9.32
CA ASP A 53 6.04 -23.32 9.10
C ASP A 53 6.08 -23.73 7.64
N ASP A 54 5.14 -23.23 6.82
CA ASP A 54 5.03 -23.61 5.41
C ASP A 54 4.48 -22.48 4.53
N ASP A 55 4.62 -22.65 3.22
CA ASP A 55 4.18 -21.68 2.22
C ASP A 55 2.67 -21.49 2.19
N MET A 56 1.90 -22.56 2.42
CA MET A 56 0.43 -22.46 2.44
C MET A 56 -0.04 -21.56 3.57
N LYS A 57 0.50 -21.73 4.76
CA LYS A 57 0.20 -20.86 5.91
C LYS A 57 0.66 -19.43 5.66
N MET A 58 1.78 -19.24 5.00
CA MET A 58 2.28 -17.93 4.59
C MET A 58 1.24 -17.20 3.72
N ARG A 59 0.70 -17.87 2.72
CA ARG A 59 -0.32 -17.30 1.82
C ARG A 59 -1.61 -16.98 2.58
N GLN A 60 -2.08 -17.88 3.41
CA GLN A 60 -3.27 -17.68 4.24
C GLN A 60 -3.09 -16.48 5.19
N LEU A 61 -1.93 -16.36 5.80
CA LEU A 61 -1.63 -15.23 6.68
C LEU A 61 -1.59 -13.89 5.91
N CYS A 62 -1.00 -13.88 4.73
CA CYS A 62 -1.00 -12.69 3.87
C CYS A 62 -2.42 -12.27 3.49
N ASP A 63 -3.30 -13.22 3.15
CA ASP A 63 -4.69 -12.93 2.81
C ASP A 63 -5.44 -12.31 4.00
N VAL A 64 -5.25 -12.83 5.19
CA VAL A 64 -5.84 -12.28 6.41
C VAL A 64 -5.29 -10.88 6.69
N LEU A 65 -3.99 -10.69 6.58
CA LEU A 65 -3.33 -9.39 6.80
C LEU A 65 -3.89 -8.33 5.85
N ILE A 66 -4.01 -8.63 4.57
CA ILE A 66 -4.54 -7.71 3.55
C ILE A 66 -6.00 -7.39 3.85
N SER A 67 -6.80 -8.39 4.20
CA SER A 67 -8.21 -8.20 4.55
C SER A 67 -8.37 -7.28 5.76
N ARG A 68 -7.57 -7.47 6.80
CA ARG A 68 -7.62 -6.64 8.01
C ARG A 68 -7.11 -5.24 7.76
N ALA A 69 -6.06 -5.10 6.95
CA ALA A 69 -5.55 -3.80 6.53
C ALA A 69 -6.59 -3.02 5.72
N HIS A 70 -7.31 -3.67 4.83
CA HIS A 70 -8.39 -3.04 4.08
C HIS A 70 -9.48 -2.49 5.00
N LYS A 71 -9.84 -3.22 6.05
CA LYS A 71 -10.80 -2.75 7.07
C LYS A 71 -10.29 -1.53 7.85
N GLN A 72 -8.97 -1.37 7.96
CA GLN A 72 -8.35 -0.21 8.59
C GLN A 72 -8.18 0.97 7.63
N GLY A 73 -8.67 0.85 6.40
CA GLY A 73 -8.57 1.91 5.40
C GLY A 73 -7.30 1.87 4.55
N ILE A 74 -6.52 0.81 4.62
CA ILE A 74 -5.31 0.63 3.82
C ILE A 74 -5.67 -0.10 2.52
N ASP A 75 -5.28 0.47 1.38
CA ASP A 75 -5.51 -0.15 0.09
C ASP A 75 -4.68 -1.45 -0.06
N PRO A 76 -5.29 -2.58 -0.44
CA PRO A 76 -4.55 -3.83 -0.69
C PRO A 76 -3.38 -3.69 -1.68
N LEU A 77 -3.47 -2.78 -2.64
CA LEU A 77 -2.42 -2.52 -3.62
C LEU A 77 -1.17 -1.85 -3.00
N ALA A 78 -1.27 -1.35 -1.76
CA ALA A 78 -0.11 -0.82 -1.04
C ALA A 78 0.88 -1.93 -0.64
N PHE A 79 0.43 -3.17 -0.56
CA PHE A 79 1.27 -4.30 -0.20
C PHE A 79 1.99 -4.86 -1.42
N ASP A 80 3.31 -4.87 -1.38
CA ASP A 80 4.13 -5.49 -2.42
C ASP A 80 4.35 -6.97 -2.10
N LEU A 81 3.61 -7.83 -2.79
CA LEU A 81 3.68 -9.29 -2.65
C LEU A 81 4.54 -9.93 -3.76
N SER A 82 5.32 -9.16 -4.49
CA SER A 82 6.13 -9.65 -5.61
C SER A 82 7.27 -10.58 -5.17
N LYS A 83 7.77 -10.39 -3.96
CA LYS A 83 8.78 -11.29 -3.39
C LYS A 83 8.11 -12.54 -2.88
N GLU A 84 8.57 -13.69 -3.34
CA GLU A 84 8.13 -14.97 -2.84
C GLU A 84 8.74 -15.27 -1.47
N GLY A 85 8.09 -16.15 -0.71
CA GLY A 85 8.62 -16.65 0.54
C GLY A 85 9.89 -17.47 0.31
N ILE A 86 10.85 -17.33 1.19
CA ILE A 86 12.12 -18.06 1.15
C ILE A 86 12.13 -19.09 2.28
N GLN A 87 12.42 -20.33 1.93
CA GLN A 87 12.61 -21.37 2.93
C GLN A 87 13.93 -21.17 3.66
N SER A 88 13.87 -21.08 4.98
CA SER A 88 15.03 -20.93 5.85
C SER A 88 15.00 -22.05 6.90
N GLY A 89 15.72 -23.15 6.63
CA GLY A 89 15.68 -24.33 7.49
C GLY A 89 14.29 -24.98 7.51
N LYS A 90 13.67 -25.02 8.67
CA LYS A 90 12.30 -25.57 8.87
C LYS A 90 11.18 -24.54 8.71
N THR A 91 11.52 -23.28 8.47
CA THR A 91 10.55 -22.18 8.41
C THR A 91 10.58 -21.48 7.06
N TRP A 92 9.48 -20.81 6.74
CA TRP A 92 9.36 -19.96 5.58
C TRP A 92 9.33 -18.50 6.03
N LYS A 93 10.15 -17.67 5.39
CA LYS A 93 10.24 -16.24 5.68
C LYS A 93 9.82 -15.43 4.46
N LYS A 94 9.05 -14.39 4.69
CA LYS A 94 8.63 -13.45 3.64
C LYS A 94 8.73 -12.03 4.16
N GLU A 95 9.29 -11.15 3.33
CA GLU A 95 9.29 -9.72 3.57
C GLU A 95 8.21 -9.08 2.69
N VAL A 96 7.25 -8.44 3.31
CA VAL A 96 6.21 -7.68 2.61
C VAL A 96 6.51 -6.21 2.77
N LYS A 97 6.78 -5.54 1.65
CA LYS A 97 7.02 -4.11 1.64
C LYS A 97 5.70 -3.37 1.47
N VAL A 98 5.45 -2.40 2.31
CA VAL A 98 4.27 -1.53 2.21
C VAL A 98 4.68 -0.23 1.53
N ARG A 99 4.01 0.10 0.43
CA ARG A 99 4.28 1.32 -0.32
C ARG A 99 3.74 2.51 0.45
N ASN A 100 4.63 3.39 0.87
CA ASN A 100 4.28 4.65 1.52
C ASN A 100 4.97 5.79 0.79
N GLY A 101 4.18 6.78 0.37
CA GLY A 101 4.65 7.85 -0.47
C GLY A 101 4.61 7.50 -1.96
N LEU A 102 4.72 8.52 -2.79
CA LEU A 102 4.71 8.38 -4.24
C LEU A 102 6.16 8.33 -4.75
N PRO A 103 6.60 7.20 -5.36
CA PRO A 103 7.94 7.12 -5.94
C PRO A 103 8.15 8.20 -6.99
N GLN A 104 9.36 8.74 -7.10
CA GLN A 104 9.67 9.80 -8.07
C GLN A 104 9.39 9.38 -9.52
N GLU A 105 9.63 8.12 -9.84
CA GLU A 105 9.34 7.60 -11.18
C GLU A 105 7.85 7.67 -11.50
N ASP A 106 7.01 7.27 -10.56
CA ASP A 106 5.56 7.34 -10.72
C ASP A 106 5.07 8.79 -10.74
N ALA A 107 5.66 9.66 -9.91
CA ALA A 107 5.35 11.09 -9.93
C ALA A 107 5.65 11.72 -11.30
N LYS A 108 6.78 11.37 -11.91
CA LYS A 108 7.14 11.84 -13.26
C LYS A 108 6.16 11.33 -14.31
N LYS A 109 5.75 10.07 -14.24
CA LYS A 109 4.72 9.49 -15.13
C LYS A 109 3.39 10.22 -15.01
N ILE A 110 2.96 10.54 -13.79
CA ILE A 110 1.73 11.29 -13.52
C ILE A 110 1.80 12.68 -14.11
N VAL A 111 2.89 13.40 -13.89
CA VAL A 111 3.10 14.76 -14.45
C VAL A 111 3.07 14.72 -15.98
N LYS A 112 3.71 13.72 -16.59
CA LYS A 112 3.72 13.54 -18.05
C LYS A 112 2.30 13.27 -18.57
N LEU A 113 1.54 12.40 -17.92
CA LEU A 113 0.14 12.11 -18.29
C LEU A 113 -0.73 13.36 -18.23
N ILE A 114 -0.54 14.20 -17.22
CA ILE A 114 -1.27 15.47 -17.07
C ILE A 114 -0.94 16.42 -18.22
N LYS A 115 0.33 16.55 -18.58
CA LYS A 115 0.76 17.39 -19.71
C LYS A 115 0.20 16.88 -21.03
N ASP A 116 0.26 15.57 -21.25
CA ASP A 116 -0.21 14.94 -22.49
C ASP A 116 -1.73 14.98 -22.64
N SER A 117 -2.47 15.09 -21.52
CA SER A 117 -3.93 15.17 -21.54
C SER A 117 -4.46 16.51 -22.07
N GLY A 118 -3.61 17.54 -22.15
CA GLY A 118 -4.02 18.87 -22.62
C GLY A 118 -4.92 19.64 -21.65
N MET A 119 -5.08 19.18 -20.43
CA MET A 119 -5.88 19.88 -19.42
C MET A 119 -5.22 21.20 -19.00
N LYS A 120 -6.05 22.17 -18.66
CA LYS A 120 -5.61 23.50 -18.21
C LYS A 120 -5.20 23.50 -16.73
N VAL A 121 -4.38 22.55 -16.34
CA VAL A 121 -3.86 22.42 -14.99
C VAL A 121 -2.33 22.32 -15.01
N GLN A 122 -1.73 22.70 -13.90
CA GLN A 122 -0.29 22.59 -13.69
C GLN A 122 -0.02 21.50 -12.65
N ALA A 123 0.96 20.66 -12.91
CA ALA A 123 1.39 19.63 -11.98
C ALA A 123 2.84 19.86 -11.57
N SER A 124 3.11 19.74 -10.27
CA SER A 124 4.44 19.84 -9.71
C SER A 124 4.71 18.72 -8.74
N ILE A 125 5.95 18.24 -8.70
CA ILE A 125 6.40 17.20 -7.78
C ILE A 125 6.90 17.89 -6.51
N ASN A 126 6.28 17.56 -5.36
CA ASN A 126 6.72 18.02 -4.05
C ASN A 126 6.99 16.80 -3.17
N ASP A 127 8.26 16.51 -2.90
CA ASP A 127 8.70 15.36 -2.12
C ASP A 127 8.06 14.03 -2.60
N ASP A 128 7.09 13.53 -1.87
CA ASP A 128 6.40 12.26 -2.13
C ASP A 128 4.98 12.43 -2.66
N LEU A 129 4.64 13.61 -3.17
CA LEU A 129 3.31 13.91 -3.72
C LEU A 129 3.39 14.70 -5.02
N VAL A 130 2.30 14.69 -5.76
CA VAL A 130 2.12 15.53 -6.95
C VAL A 130 1.01 16.54 -6.65
N ARG A 131 1.35 17.82 -6.70
CA ARG A 131 0.38 18.91 -6.54
C ARG A 131 -0.16 19.33 -7.90
N VAL A 132 -1.47 19.29 -8.04
CA VAL A 132 -2.18 19.72 -9.25
C VAL A 132 -2.92 21.02 -8.96
N THR A 133 -2.60 22.06 -9.71
CA THR A 133 -3.19 23.39 -9.57
C THR A 133 -3.93 23.75 -10.84
N GLY A 134 -5.19 24.20 -10.71
CA GLY A 134 -5.99 24.65 -11.83
C GLY A 134 -6.58 26.03 -11.57
N LYS A 135 -6.90 26.75 -12.66
CA LYS A 135 -7.56 28.06 -12.56
C LYS A 135 -9.02 27.93 -12.11
N LYS A 136 -9.66 26.80 -12.40
CA LYS A 136 -11.07 26.52 -12.08
C LYS A 136 -11.21 25.17 -11.42
N ILE A 137 -12.12 25.07 -10.46
CA ILE A 137 -12.43 23.81 -9.76
C ILE A 137 -12.91 22.74 -10.74
N ASP A 138 -13.69 23.10 -11.75
CA ASP A 138 -14.24 22.18 -12.75
C ASP A 138 -13.15 21.47 -13.55
N ASP A 139 -12.03 22.14 -13.86
CA ASP A 139 -10.89 21.53 -14.55
C ASP A 139 -10.27 20.41 -13.70
N LEU A 140 -10.22 20.58 -12.38
CA LEU A 140 -9.73 19.60 -11.45
C LEU A 140 -10.68 18.40 -11.32
N HIS A 141 -11.99 18.63 -11.32
CA HIS A 141 -12.98 17.55 -11.27
C HIS A 141 -12.96 16.67 -12.52
N LEU A 142 -12.77 17.24 -13.69
CA LEU A 142 -12.64 16.49 -14.94
C LEU A 142 -11.40 15.59 -14.95
N PHE A 143 -10.35 16.03 -14.31
CA PHE A 143 -9.10 15.26 -14.22
C PHE A 143 -9.23 14.04 -13.29
N PHE A 144 -9.85 14.21 -12.14
CA PHE A 144 -9.87 13.22 -11.06
C PHE A 144 -10.50 11.87 -11.45
N PRO A 145 -11.68 11.81 -12.10
CA PRO A 145 -12.28 10.53 -12.48
C PRO A 145 -11.43 9.69 -13.44
N GLY A 146 -10.83 10.32 -14.44
CA GLY A 146 -9.95 9.64 -15.39
C GLY A 146 -8.67 9.13 -14.73
N PHE A 147 -8.15 9.89 -13.80
CA PHE A 147 -6.96 9.52 -13.06
C PHE A 147 -7.19 8.34 -12.11
N ALA A 148 -8.31 8.32 -11.42
CA ALA A 148 -8.68 7.24 -10.51
C ALA A 148 -8.83 5.89 -11.23
N THR A 149 -9.21 5.89 -12.50
CA THR A 149 -9.30 4.69 -13.33
C THR A 149 -7.92 4.13 -13.66
N LEU A 150 -6.94 5.01 -13.91
CA LEU A 150 -5.59 4.61 -14.28
C LEU A 150 -4.73 4.23 -13.05
N TYR A 151 -5.00 4.87 -11.91
CA TYR A 151 -4.23 4.71 -10.69
C TYR A 151 -5.17 4.53 -9.49
N PRO A 152 -5.84 3.38 -9.37
CA PRO A 152 -6.89 3.17 -8.36
C PRO A 152 -6.37 3.19 -6.90
N PHE A 153 -5.08 3.11 -6.69
CA PHE A 153 -4.48 3.18 -5.36
C PHE A 153 -4.07 4.59 -4.92
N PHE A 154 -4.26 5.58 -5.79
CA PHE A 154 -4.08 6.99 -5.46
C PHE A 154 -5.45 7.63 -5.20
N THR A 155 -5.83 7.71 -3.97
CA THR A 155 -7.11 8.34 -3.57
C THR A 155 -6.91 9.52 -2.64
#